data_cebe07850ed28c6be8a572242b88c9f8
#
_entry.id   cebe07850ed28c6be8a572242b88c9f8
#
_cell.length_a   1.000
_cell.length_b   1.000
_cell.length_c   1.000
_cell.angle_alpha   90.00
_cell.angle_beta   90.00
_cell.angle_gamma   90.00
#
_symmetry.space_group_name_H-M   'P 1'
#
loop_
_entity.id
_entity.type
_entity.pdbx_description
1 polymer ?
#
loop_
_entity_poly.entity_id
_entity_poly.type
_entity_poly.pdbx_seq_one_letter_code
_entity_poly.pdbx_strand_id
1 'polypeptide(L)'
;SGFTSVKGVEDRGSFWSMSVDLGRFKEDLEIGASVSIDGVCLTVVSIDSDDVYFDIIEETLNRTTLGNVGVGDYVNVERSLRVGDELGGHILSGHVMTTAKIIEKVENEGSIDLLIENKEEFSDYILEKGYVAIDGMSLTIGEVSEECFSLHIIPETLRVTTIESKSEGDRVNIEIDSRTQAIVDTIRKMGVSS
;
A
#
# COMPACT_ATOMS: atom_id res chain seq x y z
N SER A 1 0.94 -2.08 -12.38
CA SER A 1 1.45 -2.61 -11.11
C SER A 1 2.25 -3.90 -11.31
N GLY A 2 3.04 -4.29 -10.32
CA GLY A 2 3.83 -5.50 -10.24
C GLY A 2 4.59 -5.52 -8.92
N PHE A 3 5.50 -6.46 -8.73
CA PHE A 3 6.36 -6.50 -7.56
C PHE A 3 7.81 -6.75 -7.93
N THR A 4 8.73 -6.40 -7.03
CA THR A 4 10.18 -6.54 -7.23
C THR A 4 10.89 -6.75 -5.91
N SER A 5 12.18 -7.13 -5.98
CA SER A 5 13.00 -7.35 -4.79
C SER A 5 13.75 -6.09 -4.37
N VAL A 6 13.86 -5.89 -3.07
CA VAL A 6 14.72 -4.88 -2.45
C VAL A 6 16.18 -5.31 -2.61
N LYS A 7 17.03 -4.42 -3.13
CA LYS A 7 18.45 -4.68 -3.40
C LYS A 7 19.38 -4.14 -2.31
N GLY A 8 18.99 -3.05 -1.68
CA GLY A 8 19.77 -2.44 -0.61
C GLY A 8 18.88 -1.67 0.36
N VAL A 9 19.27 -1.70 1.63
CA VAL A 9 18.71 -0.86 2.69
C VAL A 9 19.88 -0.37 3.52
N GLU A 10 20.02 0.94 3.66
CA GLU A 10 21.09 1.56 4.44
C GLU A 10 20.51 2.62 5.36
N ASP A 11 20.75 2.45 6.66
CA ASP A 11 20.42 3.45 7.66
C ASP A 11 21.44 4.59 7.60
N ARG A 12 20.97 5.81 7.28
CA ARG A 12 21.73 7.06 7.22
C ARG A 12 21.54 7.93 8.46
N GLY A 13 20.91 7.41 9.50
CA GLY A 13 20.64 8.10 10.76
C GLY A 13 19.36 8.92 10.74
N SER A 14 19.22 9.89 9.83
CA SER A 14 18.00 10.72 9.72
C SER A 14 16.97 10.18 8.71
N PHE A 15 17.36 9.24 7.88
CA PHE A 15 16.52 8.54 6.89
C PHE A 15 17.16 7.20 6.51
N TRP A 16 16.38 6.32 5.91
CA TRP A 16 16.91 5.13 5.26
C TRP A 16 17.00 5.36 3.76
N SER A 17 18.12 4.91 3.16
CA SER A 17 18.24 4.82 1.69
C SER A 17 17.92 3.40 1.28
N MET A 18 16.87 3.23 0.45
CA MET A 18 16.45 1.94 -0.05
C MET A 18 16.65 1.90 -1.57
N SER A 19 17.17 0.78 -2.09
CA SER A 19 17.25 0.54 -3.53
C SER A 19 16.43 -0.68 -3.94
N VAL A 20 15.75 -0.57 -5.08
CA VAL A 20 14.98 -1.64 -5.70
C VAL A 20 15.31 -1.74 -7.19
N ASP A 21 15.29 -2.96 -7.72
CA ASP A 21 15.39 -3.20 -9.16
C ASP A 21 13.99 -3.01 -9.78
N LEU A 22 13.77 -1.89 -10.43
CA LEU A 22 12.46 -1.60 -11.01
C LEU A 22 12.21 -2.31 -12.35
N GLY A 23 13.22 -2.95 -12.95
CA GLY A 23 13.06 -3.64 -14.23
C GLY A 23 12.32 -2.80 -15.28
N ARG A 24 11.20 -3.31 -15.79
CA ARG A 24 10.38 -2.61 -16.79
C ARG A 24 9.76 -1.29 -16.27
N PHE A 25 9.61 -1.14 -14.96
CA PHE A 25 9.02 0.09 -14.38
C PHE A 25 10.01 1.27 -14.39
N LYS A 26 11.26 1.05 -14.77
CA LYS A 26 12.28 2.10 -14.92
C LYS A 26 12.15 2.88 -16.24
N GLU A 27 11.44 2.36 -17.24
CA GLU A 27 11.30 3.01 -18.54
C GLU A 27 10.75 4.44 -18.38
N ASP A 28 11.45 5.44 -18.94
CA ASP A 28 11.15 6.87 -18.81
C ASP A 28 11.04 7.36 -17.35
N LEU A 29 11.72 6.71 -16.41
CA LEU A 29 11.75 7.16 -15.03
C LEU A 29 12.83 8.23 -14.86
N GLU A 30 12.48 9.36 -14.27
CA GLU A 30 13.39 10.46 -13.99
C GLU A 30 13.61 10.63 -12.48
N ILE A 31 14.75 11.20 -12.09
CA ILE A 31 14.98 11.65 -10.71
C ILE A 31 13.93 12.71 -10.37
N GLY A 32 13.34 12.60 -9.18
CA GLY A 32 12.23 13.44 -8.74
C GLY A 32 10.85 12.88 -9.08
N ALA A 33 10.76 11.81 -9.88
CA ALA A 33 9.48 11.12 -10.12
C ALA A 33 9.00 10.38 -8.86
N SER A 34 7.69 10.18 -8.76
CA SER A 34 7.09 9.38 -7.69
C SER A 34 6.87 7.94 -8.16
N VAL A 35 7.18 7.00 -7.27
CA VAL A 35 6.88 5.57 -7.41
C VAL A 35 6.25 5.09 -6.11
N SER A 36 5.20 4.32 -6.21
CA SER A 36 4.57 3.66 -5.07
C SER A 36 5.32 2.34 -4.77
N ILE A 37 5.80 2.19 -3.53
CA ILE A 37 6.41 0.97 -3.00
C ILE A 37 5.55 0.49 -1.82
N ASP A 38 4.94 -0.70 -1.95
CA ASP A 38 3.92 -1.21 -1.01
C ASP A 38 2.86 -0.15 -0.65
N GLY A 39 2.42 0.62 -1.64
CA GLY A 39 1.44 1.69 -1.45
C GLY A 39 2.02 3.00 -0.92
N VAL A 40 3.30 3.06 -0.59
CA VAL A 40 3.95 4.28 -0.09
C VAL A 40 4.51 5.09 -1.25
N CYS A 41 4.06 6.33 -1.41
CA CYS A 41 4.60 7.26 -2.42
C CYS A 41 6.00 7.70 -2.05
N LEU A 42 7.00 7.23 -2.80
CA LEU A 42 8.41 7.59 -2.63
C LEU A 42 8.94 8.36 -3.83
N THR A 43 9.86 9.28 -3.57
CA THR A 43 10.51 10.07 -4.61
C THR A 43 11.83 9.42 -5.02
N VAL A 44 12.05 9.27 -6.32
CA VAL A 44 13.31 8.80 -6.90
C VAL A 44 14.42 9.81 -6.63
N VAL A 45 15.46 9.42 -5.92
CA VAL A 45 16.62 10.30 -5.61
C VAL A 45 17.82 10.00 -6.47
N SER A 46 18.00 8.76 -6.92
CA SER A 46 19.03 8.41 -7.91
C SER A 46 18.66 7.14 -8.68
N ILE A 47 19.30 6.96 -9.83
CA ILE A 47 19.15 5.78 -10.68
C ILE A 47 20.57 5.35 -11.07
N ASP A 48 20.94 4.11 -10.74
CA ASP A 48 22.22 3.50 -11.12
C ASP A 48 21.96 2.13 -11.75
N SER A 49 22.27 2.02 -13.04
CA SER A 49 21.97 0.83 -13.83
C SER A 49 20.49 0.43 -13.72
N ASP A 50 20.16 -0.68 -13.10
CA ASP A 50 18.79 -1.14 -12.90
C ASP A 50 18.23 -0.79 -11.50
N ASP A 51 19.08 -0.35 -10.60
CA ASP A 51 18.70 0.01 -9.25
C ASP A 51 18.21 1.47 -9.16
N VAL A 52 17.06 1.63 -8.54
CA VAL A 52 16.44 2.94 -8.26
C VAL A 52 16.42 3.17 -6.76
N TYR A 53 16.86 4.35 -6.34
CA TYR A 53 17.08 4.70 -4.94
C TYR A 53 16.01 5.67 -4.45
N PHE A 54 15.60 5.44 -3.20
CA PHE A 54 14.60 6.22 -2.47
C PHE A 54 15.10 6.53 -1.08
N ASP A 55 14.90 7.76 -0.62
CA ASP A 55 15.14 8.16 0.76
C ASP A 55 13.83 8.12 1.55
N ILE A 56 13.81 7.37 2.65
CA ILE A 56 12.63 7.12 3.46
C ILE A 56 12.85 7.72 4.84
N ILE A 57 12.09 8.77 5.17
CA ILE A 57 12.20 9.47 6.46
C ILE A 57 11.62 8.61 7.60
N GLU A 58 12.06 8.91 8.82
CA GLU A 58 11.68 8.18 10.03
C GLU A 58 10.15 8.08 10.23
N GLU A 59 9.40 9.14 9.95
CA GLU A 59 7.94 9.11 10.03
C GLU A 59 7.34 8.03 9.13
N THR A 60 7.81 7.91 7.89
CA THR A 60 7.35 6.90 6.94
C THR A 60 7.72 5.49 7.39
N LEU A 61 8.96 5.29 7.88
CA LEU A 61 9.40 4.00 8.44
C LEU A 61 8.55 3.56 9.62
N ASN A 62 8.21 4.47 10.52
CA ASN A 62 7.40 4.18 11.70
C ASN A 62 5.92 3.91 11.38
N ARG A 63 5.42 4.49 10.30
CA ARG A 63 4.00 4.46 9.94
C ARG A 63 3.64 3.34 8.96
N THR A 64 4.64 2.77 8.29
CA THR A 64 4.46 1.79 7.22
C THR A 64 5.24 0.50 7.46
N THR A 65 4.97 -0.52 6.64
CA THR A 65 5.74 -1.78 6.67
C THR A 65 7.17 -1.60 6.20
N LEU A 66 7.53 -0.49 5.52
CA LEU A 66 8.87 -0.25 4.98
C LEU A 66 9.95 -0.19 6.06
N GLY A 67 9.59 0.15 7.31
CA GLY A 67 10.53 0.11 8.45
C GLY A 67 11.00 -1.29 8.85
N ASN A 68 10.40 -2.35 8.30
CA ASN A 68 10.77 -3.75 8.57
C ASN A 68 11.29 -4.48 7.32
N VAL A 69 11.39 -3.78 6.19
CA VAL A 69 11.83 -4.37 4.92
C VAL A 69 13.34 -4.51 4.90
N GLY A 70 13.83 -5.67 4.47
CA GLY A 70 15.24 -5.99 4.32
C GLY A 70 15.65 -6.33 2.89
N VAL A 71 16.95 -6.48 2.66
CA VAL A 71 17.49 -6.92 1.37
C VAL A 71 16.98 -8.32 1.03
N GLY A 72 16.42 -8.48 -0.16
CA GLY A 72 15.84 -9.73 -0.66
C GLY A 72 14.33 -9.83 -0.48
N ASP A 73 13.72 -8.97 0.35
CA ASP A 73 12.26 -8.92 0.47
C ASP A 73 11.62 -8.42 -0.83
N TYR A 74 10.40 -8.85 -1.08
CA TYR A 74 9.61 -8.40 -2.22
C TYR A 74 8.63 -7.32 -1.81
N VAL A 75 8.52 -6.28 -2.64
CA VAL A 75 7.61 -5.14 -2.46
C VAL A 75 6.78 -4.91 -3.72
N ASN A 76 5.54 -4.49 -3.55
CA ASN A 76 4.69 -4.06 -4.67
C ASN A 76 5.22 -2.75 -5.25
N VAL A 77 5.14 -2.61 -6.57
CA VAL A 77 5.59 -1.42 -7.30
C VAL A 77 4.49 -0.94 -8.23
N GLU A 78 4.24 0.36 -8.18
CA GLU A 78 3.36 1.02 -9.14
C GLU A 78 3.90 2.40 -9.53
N ARG A 79 3.89 2.70 -10.82
CA ARG A 79 4.21 4.03 -11.36
C ARG A 79 3.04 4.97 -11.16
N SER A 80 3.36 6.24 -11.01
CA SER A 80 2.34 7.29 -10.99
C SER A 80 1.48 7.26 -12.25
N LEU A 81 0.17 7.44 -12.05
CA LEU A 81 -0.82 7.52 -13.12
C LEU A 81 -0.52 8.71 -14.04
N ARG A 82 -0.57 8.52 -15.35
CA ARG A 82 -0.42 9.58 -16.35
C ARG A 82 -1.79 10.03 -16.86
N VAL A 83 -1.86 11.25 -17.36
CA VAL A 83 -3.09 11.74 -18.00
C VAL A 83 -3.35 10.90 -19.27
N GLY A 84 -4.52 10.27 -19.31
CA GLY A 84 -4.91 9.38 -20.41
C GLY A 84 -4.79 7.89 -20.10
N ASP A 85 -4.19 7.51 -18.96
CA ASP A 85 -4.17 6.11 -18.51
C ASP A 85 -5.58 5.67 -18.06
N GLU A 86 -5.84 4.37 -18.18
CA GLU A 86 -7.05 3.77 -17.64
C GLU A 86 -6.98 3.67 -16.11
N LEU A 87 -8.03 4.10 -15.42
CA LEU A 87 -8.14 3.99 -13.98
C LEU A 87 -8.86 2.69 -13.61
N GLY A 88 -8.13 1.74 -13.03
CA GLY A 88 -8.68 0.53 -12.40
C GLY A 88 -8.85 0.72 -10.89
N GLY A 89 -10.07 0.53 -10.38
CA GLY A 89 -10.35 0.73 -8.95
C GLY A 89 -10.55 2.20 -8.59
N HIS A 90 -9.90 2.68 -7.52
CA HIS A 90 -9.98 4.08 -7.08
C HIS A 90 -8.61 4.78 -7.17
N ILE A 91 -8.61 6.11 -7.07
CA ILE A 91 -7.37 6.91 -7.13
C ILE A 91 -6.62 6.74 -5.81
N LEU A 92 -5.38 6.26 -5.93
CA LEU A 92 -4.43 6.14 -4.81
C LEU A 92 -3.45 7.30 -4.86
N SER A 93 -3.15 7.85 -3.68
CA SER A 93 -2.19 8.93 -3.51
C SER A 93 -0.82 8.44 -3.03
N GLY A 94 -0.77 7.23 -2.51
CA GLY A 94 0.40 6.66 -1.84
C GLY A 94 0.61 7.21 -0.43
N HIS A 95 -0.43 7.80 0.17
CA HIS A 95 -0.39 8.31 1.53
C HIS A 95 -0.94 7.27 2.51
N VAL A 96 -0.06 6.36 2.91
CA VAL A 96 -0.38 5.34 3.90
C VAL A 96 -0.73 6.00 5.24
N MET A 97 -1.91 5.68 5.77
CA MET A 97 -2.38 6.19 7.04
C MET A 97 -1.74 5.44 8.21
N THR A 98 -1.71 4.13 8.11
CA THR A 98 -1.22 3.22 9.16
C THR A 98 -0.99 1.82 8.60
N THR A 99 -0.66 0.87 9.46
CA THR A 99 -0.64 -0.54 9.13
C THR A 99 -1.66 -1.33 9.94
N ALA A 100 -2.22 -2.40 9.36
CA ALA A 100 -3.11 -3.34 10.04
C ALA A 100 -2.62 -4.78 9.89
N LYS A 101 -3.08 -5.68 10.75
CA LYS A 101 -2.74 -7.10 10.67
C LYS A 101 -3.71 -7.85 9.77
N ILE A 102 -3.20 -8.87 9.10
CA ILE A 102 -4.01 -9.95 8.54
C ILE A 102 -4.43 -10.84 9.72
N ILE A 103 -5.71 -10.86 10.04
CA ILE A 103 -6.26 -11.68 11.14
C ILE A 103 -6.46 -13.11 10.69
N GLU A 104 -6.98 -13.27 9.48
CA GLU A 104 -7.28 -14.58 8.89
C GLU A 104 -7.03 -14.55 7.39
N LYS A 105 -6.54 -15.65 6.84
CA LYS A 105 -6.32 -15.86 5.41
C LYS A 105 -6.91 -17.20 5.02
N VAL A 106 -7.94 -17.18 4.18
CA VAL A 106 -8.59 -18.37 3.65
C VAL A 106 -8.27 -18.51 2.17
N GLU A 107 -7.57 -19.57 1.81
CA GLU A 107 -7.27 -19.90 0.42
C GLU A 107 -8.41 -20.67 -0.22
N ASN A 108 -8.92 -20.19 -1.33
CA ASN A 108 -9.94 -20.80 -2.16
C ASN A 108 -9.33 -21.22 -3.51
N GLU A 109 -10.11 -21.91 -4.35
CA GLU A 109 -9.65 -22.27 -5.69
C GLU A 109 -9.41 -21.02 -6.55
N GLY A 110 -8.13 -20.54 -6.57
CA GLY A 110 -7.68 -19.41 -7.38
C GLY A 110 -7.96 -18.01 -6.78
N SER A 111 -8.42 -17.91 -5.54
CA SER A 111 -8.65 -16.65 -4.84
C SER A 111 -8.27 -16.75 -3.36
N ILE A 112 -8.17 -15.62 -2.69
CA ILE A 112 -7.91 -15.57 -1.24
C ILE A 112 -8.90 -14.59 -0.61
N ASP A 113 -9.49 -15.01 0.51
CA ASP A 113 -10.26 -14.14 1.38
C ASP A 113 -9.38 -13.75 2.57
N LEU A 114 -9.34 -12.46 2.87
CA LEU A 114 -8.59 -11.90 3.99
C LEU A 114 -9.54 -11.23 4.97
N LEU A 115 -9.30 -11.43 6.25
CA LEU A 115 -9.82 -10.58 7.32
C LEU A 115 -8.70 -9.67 7.81
N ILE A 116 -8.92 -8.38 7.74
CA ILE A 116 -7.97 -7.34 8.14
C ILE A 116 -8.46 -6.67 9.42
N GLU A 117 -7.56 -6.45 10.36
CA GLU A 117 -7.80 -5.72 11.61
C GLU A 117 -8.43 -4.35 11.34
N ASN A 118 -9.59 -4.07 11.95
CA ASN A 118 -10.28 -2.80 11.83
C ASN A 118 -10.01 -1.94 13.08
N LYS A 119 -8.99 -1.09 13.01
CA LYS A 119 -8.58 -0.28 14.16
C LYS A 119 -9.45 0.97 14.29
N GLU A 120 -9.70 1.38 15.54
CA GLU A 120 -10.46 2.59 15.89
C GLU A 120 -9.97 3.84 15.14
N GLU A 121 -8.65 3.97 14.92
CA GLU A 121 -8.05 5.14 14.27
C GLU A 121 -8.52 5.37 12.82
N PHE A 122 -8.99 4.30 12.13
CA PHE A 122 -9.45 4.39 10.74
C PHE A 122 -10.81 3.72 10.48
N SER A 123 -11.43 3.09 11.47
CA SER A 123 -12.66 2.31 11.30
C SER A 123 -13.82 3.09 10.67
N ASP A 124 -13.95 4.38 10.97
CA ASP A 124 -15.00 5.22 10.39
C ASP A 124 -14.87 5.45 8.89
N TYR A 125 -13.70 5.17 8.32
CA TYR A 125 -13.45 5.26 6.88
C TYR A 125 -13.66 3.92 6.16
N ILE A 126 -13.82 2.81 6.91
CA ILE A 126 -14.00 1.47 6.36
C ILE A 126 -15.50 1.20 6.21
N LEU A 127 -16.00 1.37 4.99
CA LEU A 127 -17.42 1.22 4.67
C LEU A 127 -17.63 0.03 3.74
N GLU A 128 -18.63 -0.80 4.06
CA GLU A 128 -19.00 -1.94 3.20
C GLU A 128 -19.28 -1.46 1.76
N LYS A 129 -18.72 -2.16 0.77
CA LYS A 129 -18.72 -1.80 -0.67
C LYS A 129 -17.98 -0.50 -1.03
N GLY A 130 -17.32 0.14 -0.05
CA GLY A 130 -16.34 1.19 -0.29
C GLY A 130 -15.01 0.64 -0.78
N TYR A 131 -14.00 1.51 -0.84
CA TYR A 131 -12.65 1.16 -1.25
C TYR A 131 -11.66 1.35 -0.11
N VAL A 132 -10.63 0.52 -0.13
CA VAL A 132 -9.41 0.67 0.66
C VAL A 132 -8.21 0.26 -0.19
N ALA A 133 -7.04 0.86 0.03
CA ALA A 133 -5.83 0.32 -0.55
C ALA A 133 -5.02 -0.45 0.50
N ILE A 134 -4.60 -1.66 0.12
CA ILE A 134 -3.75 -2.55 0.91
C ILE A 134 -2.43 -2.73 0.16
N ASP A 135 -1.31 -2.31 0.74
CA ASP A 135 0.00 -2.35 0.09
C ASP A 135 -0.02 -1.81 -1.36
N GLY A 136 -0.82 -0.76 -1.61
CA GLY A 136 -1.00 -0.13 -2.92
C GLY A 136 -2.03 -0.80 -3.84
N MET A 137 -2.68 -1.87 -3.40
CA MET A 137 -3.76 -2.53 -4.16
C MET A 137 -5.10 -1.88 -3.85
N SER A 138 -5.79 -1.35 -4.87
CA SER A 138 -7.18 -0.88 -4.74
C SER A 138 -8.13 -2.06 -4.60
N LEU A 139 -8.78 -2.19 -3.45
CA LEU A 139 -9.67 -3.30 -3.14
C LEU A 139 -11.05 -2.81 -2.68
N THR A 140 -12.07 -3.57 -3.04
CA THR A 140 -13.43 -3.36 -2.53
C THR A 140 -13.58 -4.01 -1.17
N ILE A 141 -14.08 -3.26 -0.20
CA ILE A 141 -14.36 -3.72 1.15
C ILE A 141 -15.61 -4.63 1.11
N GLY A 142 -15.51 -5.81 1.70
CA GLY A 142 -16.62 -6.72 1.90
C GLY A 142 -17.39 -6.42 3.18
N GLU A 143 -17.62 -7.44 4.01
CA GLU A 143 -18.28 -7.28 5.29
C GLU A 143 -17.39 -6.51 6.28
N VAL A 144 -18.01 -5.67 7.11
CA VAL A 144 -17.32 -4.85 8.11
C VAL A 144 -17.89 -5.12 9.49
N SER A 145 -17.02 -5.34 10.46
CA SER A 145 -17.33 -5.44 11.89
C SER A 145 -16.48 -4.44 12.69
N GLU A 146 -16.70 -4.37 13.99
CA GLU A 146 -15.89 -3.54 14.89
C GLU A 146 -14.42 -4.00 14.92
N GLU A 147 -14.16 -5.31 14.78
CA GLU A 147 -12.84 -5.90 14.92
C GLU A 147 -12.09 -6.07 13.59
N CYS A 148 -12.83 -6.33 12.49
CA CYS A 148 -12.23 -6.64 11.19
C CYS A 148 -13.14 -6.28 10.01
N PHE A 149 -12.53 -6.25 8.82
CA PHE A 149 -13.23 -6.17 7.56
C PHE A 149 -12.66 -7.21 6.57
N SER A 150 -13.53 -7.68 5.67
CA SER A 150 -13.14 -8.69 4.69
C SER A 150 -12.73 -8.09 3.35
N LEU A 151 -11.79 -8.78 2.69
CA LEU A 151 -11.32 -8.48 1.34
C LEU A 151 -11.29 -9.77 0.52
N HIS A 152 -11.72 -9.70 -0.74
CA HIS A 152 -11.69 -10.82 -1.68
C HIS A 152 -10.64 -10.57 -2.75
N ILE A 153 -9.59 -11.37 -2.77
CA ILE A 153 -8.44 -11.19 -3.67
C ILE A 153 -8.61 -12.12 -4.87
N ILE A 154 -8.75 -11.53 -6.05
CA ILE A 154 -8.93 -12.24 -7.31
C ILE A 154 -7.61 -12.78 -7.87
N PRO A 155 -7.62 -13.81 -8.75
CA PRO A 155 -6.41 -14.45 -9.27
C PRO A 155 -5.40 -13.47 -9.89
N GLU A 156 -5.87 -12.46 -10.61
CA GLU A 156 -4.98 -11.48 -11.24
C GLU A 156 -4.21 -10.65 -10.22
N THR A 157 -4.85 -10.26 -9.12
CA THR A 157 -4.19 -9.53 -8.03
C THR A 157 -3.13 -10.39 -7.36
N LEU A 158 -3.41 -11.67 -7.11
CA LEU A 158 -2.42 -12.62 -6.58
C LEU A 158 -1.19 -12.74 -7.49
N ARG A 159 -1.42 -12.82 -8.81
CA ARG A 159 -0.34 -12.97 -9.79
C ARG A 159 0.60 -11.78 -9.88
N VAL A 160 0.13 -10.55 -9.62
CA VAL A 160 0.89 -9.32 -9.87
C VAL A 160 1.31 -8.58 -8.59
N THR A 161 1.03 -9.15 -7.42
CA THR A 161 1.36 -8.52 -6.13
C THR A 161 1.98 -9.52 -5.15
N THR A 162 2.48 -9.00 -4.02
CA THR A 162 3.09 -9.80 -2.96
C THR A 162 2.08 -10.43 -1.99
N ILE A 163 0.78 -10.15 -2.14
CA ILE A 163 -0.24 -10.52 -1.13
C ILE A 163 -0.37 -12.03 -0.93
N GLU A 164 -0.12 -12.84 -1.97
CA GLU A 164 -0.15 -14.28 -1.88
C GLU A 164 0.87 -14.83 -0.86
N SER A 165 2.04 -14.20 -0.77
CA SER A 165 3.12 -14.62 0.13
C SER A 165 2.91 -14.23 1.60
N LYS A 166 1.97 -13.32 1.89
CA LYS A 166 1.67 -12.90 3.25
C LYS A 166 0.85 -13.95 4.00
N SER A 167 1.03 -13.97 5.32
CA SER A 167 0.43 -14.91 6.25
C SER A 167 -0.38 -14.20 7.32
N GLU A 168 -1.19 -14.96 8.07
CA GLU A 168 -1.85 -14.46 9.29
C GLU A 168 -0.81 -13.89 10.27
N GLY A 169 -1.11 -12.73 10.84
CA GLY A 169 -0.22 -11.98 11.71
C GLY A 169 0.68 -10.98 11.00
N ASP A 170 0.89 -11.12 9.69
CA ASP A 170 1.64 -10.14 8.90
C ASP A 170 0.91 -8.80 8.85
N ARG A 171 1.67 -7.73 8.66
CA ARG A 171 1.14 -6.38 8.54
C ARG A 171 1.08 -5.95 7.08
N VAL A 172 0.06 -5.16 6.78
CA VAL A 172 -0.14 -4.51 5.49
C VAL A 172 -0.33 -3.01 5.68
N ASN A 173 0.09 -2.23 4.71
CA ASN A 173 -0.12 -0.79 4.67
C ASN A 173 -1.57 -0.47 4.31
N ILE A 174 -2.18 0.47 5.02
CA ILE A 174 -3.56 0.92 4.82
C ILE A 174 -3.56 2.34 4.28
N GLU A 175 -4.09 2.55 3.08
CA GLU A 175 -4.45 3.87 2.57
C GLU A 175 -5.98 3.97 2.45
N ILE A 176 -6.53 4.98 3.08
CA ILE A 176 -7.98 5.25 3.06
C ILE A 176 -8.36 5.98 1.78
N ASP A 177 -9.52 5.64 1.20
CA ASP A 177 -10.06 6.40 0.08
C ASP A 177 -10.22 7.88 0.45
N SER A 178 -9.52 8.75 -0.26
CA SER A 178 -9.46 10.18 0.02
C SER A 178 -10.82 10.88 -0.05
N ARG A 179 -11.76 10.35 -0.84
CA ARG A 179 -13.14 10.88 -0.93
C ARG A 179 -13.92 10.55 0.33
N THR A 180 -13.84 9.29 0.78
CA THR A 180 -14.44 8.84 2.03
C THR A 180 -13.87 9.63 3.20
N GLN A 181 -12.54 9.79 3.25
CA GLN A 181 -11.86 10.57 4.28
C GLN A 181 -12.34 12.02 4.32
N ALA A 182 -12.39 12.70 3.17
CA ALA A 182 -12.84 14.08 3.11
C ALA A 182 -14.28 14.27 3.61
N ILE A 183 -15.17 13.32 3.32
CA ILE A 183 -16.57 13.36 3.78
C ILE A 183 -16.64 13.13 5.27
N VAL A 184 -16.04 12.07 5.80
CA VAL A 184 -16.09 11.70 7.21
C VAL A 184 -15.44 12.80 8.06
N ASP A 185 -14.26 13.30 7.70
CA ASP A 185 -13.58 14.37 8.43
C ASP A 185 -14.38 15.68 8.43
N THR A 186 -15.09 15.97 7.33
CA THR A 186 -15.94 17.16 7.26
C THR A 186 -17.13 17.05 8.22
N ILE A 187 -17.80 15.90 8.25
CA ILE A 187 -18.91 15.64 9.15
C ILE A 187 -18.46 15.73 10.62
N ARG A 188 -17.34 15.12 10.96
CA ARG A 188 -16.73 15.20 12.30
C ARG A 188 -16.45 16.65 12.72
N LYS A 189 -15.84 17.45 11.84
CA LYS A 189 -15.57 18.88 12.10
C LYS A 189 -16.82 19.73 12.27
N MET A 190 -17.93 19.35 11.63
CA MET A 190 -19.22 20.04 11.78
C MET A 190 -19.95 19.68 13.07
N GLY A 191 -19.43 18.73 13.87
CA GLY A 191 -20.03 18.31 15.14
C GLY A 191 -21.36 17.56 14.96
N VAL A 192 -21.62 17.00 13.79
CA VAL A 192 -22.75 16.11 13.54
C VAL A 192 -22.38 14.76 14.11
N SER A 193 -22.74 14.52 15.39
CA SER A 193 -22.63 13.20 16.02
C SER A 193 -23.69 12.28 15.43
N SER A 194 -23.27 11.09 15.02
CA SER A 194 -24.19 9.97 14.67
C SER A 194 -24.89 9.43 15.90
#